data_86c40a6f3c8027ea64bb6df693196295
#
_entry.id   86c40a6f3c8027ea64bb6df693196295
#
_cell.length_a   1.000
_cell.length_b   1.000
_cell.length_c   1.000
_cell.angle_alpha   90.00
_cell.angle_beta   90.00
_cell.angle_gamma   90.00
#
_symmetry.space_group_name_H-M   'P 1'
#
loop_
_entity.id
_entity.type
_entity.pdbx_description
1 polymer ?
#
loop_
_entity_poly.entity_id
_entity_poly.type
_entity_poly.pdbx_seq_one_letter_code
_entity_poly.pdbx_strand_id
1 'polypeptide(L)'
;MDKVYIETSIVSHATAWPSRDVTVAGLQQQARDWWENERHKFELVTSQLTLDESADGDPAAAADRLKLLHSLPLVDINPDVEALAARLIQAHTMPEKAAADAVHVAAAALGGVNYLLTLNCKHIANAHELPRIYELLDKEGLGKLLICTPAEFLGDSDDEQQSDT
;
A
#
# COMPACT_ATOMS: atom_id res chain seq x y z
N MET A 1 0.07 -12.59 -13.81
CA MET A 1 -0.56 -11.47 -13.08
C MET A 1 0.46 -10.72 -12.24
N ASP A 2 0.38 -9.42 -12.25
CA ASP A 2 1.19 -8.61 -11.37
C ASP A 2 0.74 -8.74 -9.92
N LYS A 3 1.70 -8.60 -8.99
CA LYS A 3 1.44 -8.67 -7.55
C LYS A 3 1.33 -7.28 -6.95
N VAL A 4 0.31 -7.11 -6.12
CA VAL A 4 0.07 -5.87 -5.36
C VAL A 4 0.16 -6.16 -3.86
N TYR A 5 1.02 -5.42 -3.18
CA TYR A 5 1.07 -5.42 -1.71
C TYR A 5 0.06 -4.42 -1.18
N ILE A 6 -0.83 -4.89 -0.34
CA ILE A 6 -1.88 -4.06 0.29
C ILE A 6 -1.36 -3.52 1.63
N GLU A 7 -1.17 -2.21 1.71
CA GLU A 7 -0.77 -1.53 2.93
C GLU A 7 -2.01 -1.15 3.74
N THR A 8 -1.83 -0.99 5.04
CA THR A 8 -2.91 -0.83 6.03
C THR A 8 -3.90 0.30 5.68
N SER A 9 -3.43 1.43 5.16
CA SER A 9 -4.28 2.57 4.83
C SER A 9 -5.36 2.23 3.80
N ILE A 10 -5.11 1.28 2.92
CA ILE A 10 -6.08 0.84 1.91
C ILE A 10 -7.31 0.22 2.57
N VAL A 11 -7.12 -0.77 3.44
CA VAL A 11 -8.24 -1.43 4.10
C VAL A 11 -8.91 -0.53 5.14
N SER A 12 -8.13 0.36 5.78
CA SER A 12 -8.68 1.34 6.71
C SER A 12 -9.64 2.30 6.03
N HIS A 13 -9.27 2.85 4.88
CA HIS A 13 -10.15 3.73 4.11
C HIS A 13 -11.31 2.98 3.46
N ALA A 14 -11.09 1.78 2.94
CA ALA A 14 -12.12 1.01 2.25
C ALA A 14 -13.25 0.57 3.17
N THR A 15 -12.96 0.32 4.45
CA THR A 15 -13.94 -0.21 5.43
C THR A 15 -14.49 0.83 6.39
N ALA A 16 -13.91 2.03 6.46
CA ALA A 16 -14.32 3.07 7.39
C ALA A 16 -15.71 3.64 7.07
N TRP A 17 -16.40 4.12 8.09
CA TRP A 17 -17.60 4.91 7.91
C TRP A 17 -17.30 6.15 7.07
N PRO A 18 -18.24 6.57 6.19
CA PRO A 18 -18.05 7.75 5.36
C PRO A 18 -17.70 8.99 6.19
N SER A 19 -16.58 9.63 5.86
CA SER A 19 -16.13 10.84 6.53
C SER A 19 -16.94 12.04 6.06
N ARG A 20 -17.14 13.02 6.95
CA ARG A 20 -17.70 14.33 6.61
C ARG A 20 -16.66 15.26 5.97
N ASP A 21 -15.38 14.98 6.17
CA ASP A 21 -14.29 15.68 5.48
C ASP A 21 -14.24 15.23 4.03
N VAL A 22 -14.35 16.17 3.10
CA VAL A 22 -14.43 15.89 1.65
C VAL A 22 -13.17 15.20 1.14
N THR A 23 -12.00 15.62 1.63
CA THR A 23 -10.72 15.02 1.21
C THR A 23 -10.63 13.56 1.67
N VAL A 24 -10.95 13.30 2.93
CA VAL A 24 -10.96 11.92 3.48
C VAL A 24 -12.01 11.07 2.78
N ALA A 25 -13.21 11.59 2.57
CA ALA A 25 -14.28 10.88 1.86
C ALA A 25 -13.84 10.49 0.43
N GLY A 26 -13.10 11.35 -0.24
CA GLY A 26 -12.52 11.05 -1.56
C GLY A 26 -11.54 9.89 -1.53
N LEU A 27 -10.64 9.86 -0.54
CA LEU A 27 -9.69 8.75 -0.36
C LEU A 27 -10.41 7.43 -0.04
N GLN A 28 -11.43 7.48 0.80
CA GLN A 28 -12.27 6.31 1.12
C GLN A 28 -12.93 5.76 -0.14
N GLN A 29 -13.47 6.64 -0.99
CA GLN A 29 -14.11 6.23 -2.23
C GLN A 29 -13.11 5.60 -3.20
N GLN A 30 -11.91 6.18 -3.35
CA GLN A 30 -10.83 5.60 -4.17
C GLN A 30 -10.44 4.20 -3.70
N ALA A 31 -10.29 4.00 -2.39
CA ALA A 31 -9.96 2.70 -1.83
C ALA A 31 -11.05 1.66 -2.11
N ARG A 32 -12.34 2.03 -1.94
CA ARG A 32 -13.48 1.15 -2.24
C ARG A 32 -13.56 0.81 -3.72
N ASP A 33 -13.44 1.81 -4.60
CA ASP A 33 -13.50 1.61 -6.05
C ASP A 33 -12.39 0.68 -6.54
N TRP A 34 -11.17 0.89 -6.04
CA TRP A 34 -10.05 -0.01 -6.37
C TRP A 34 -10.33 -1.43 -5.89
N TRP A 35 -10.78 -1.59 -4.64
CA TRP A 35 -11.06 -2.91 -4.07
C TRP A 35 -12.14 -3.66 -4.84
N GLU A 36 -13.18 -2.98 -5.25
CA GLU A 36 -14.30 -3.58 -5.96
C GLU A 36 -13.99 -3.86 -7.43
N ASN A 37 -13.30 -2.95 -8.11
CA ASN A 37 -13.17 -2.99 -9.56
C ASN A 37 -11.79 -3.41 -10.07
N GLU A 38 -10.72 -3.19 -9.31
CA GLU A 38 -9.35 -3.42 -9.77
C GLU A 38 -8.70 -4.66 -9.17
N ARG A 39 -9.01 -5.03 -7.93
CA ARG A 39 -8.29 -6.10 -7.21
C ARG A 39 -8.24 -7.42 -7.97
N HIS A 40 -9.26 -7.75 -8.75
CA HIS A 40 -9.36 -9.01 -9.49
C HIS A 40 -8.36 -9.14 -10.63
N LYS A 41 -7.73 -8.05 -11.02
CA LYS A 41 -6.71 -8.01 -12.08
C LYS A 41 -5.32 -8.38 -11.57
N PHE A 42 -5.15 -8.55 -10.27
CA PHE A 42 -3.86 -8.72 -9.61
C PHE A 42 -3.85 -9.89 -8.63
N GLU A 43 -2.66 -10.38 -8.33
CA GLU A 43 -2.42 -11.20 -7.15
C GLU A 43 -2.19 -10.28 -5.95
N LEU A 44 -3.06 -10.36 -4.95
CA LEU A 44 -2.92 -9.54 -3.74
C LEU A 44 -2.10 -10.28 -2.70
N VAL A 45 -1.16 -9.57 -2.10
CA VAL A 45 -0.38 -10.02 -0.95
C VAL A 45 -0.38 -8.93 0.11
N THR A 46 -0.02 -9.29 1.32
CA THR A 46 0.20 -8.32 2.41
C THR A 46 1.30 -8.85 3.32
N SER A 47 1.38 -8.35 4.56
CA SER A 47 2.34 -8.82 5.55
C SER A 47 1.71 -8.92 6.93
N GLN A 48 2.41 -9.59 7.85
CA GLN A 48 1.99 -9.66 9.24
C GLN A 48 1.86 -8.26 9.87
N LEU A 49 2.72 -7.31 9.47
CA LEU A 49 2.63 -5.93 9.94
C LEU A 49 1.27 -5.30 9.60
N THR A 50 0.80 -5.48 8.37
CA THR A 50 -0.52 -4.98 7.95
C THR A 50 -1.63 -5.62 8.78
N LEU A 51 -1.55 -6.92 9.05
CA LEU A 51 -2.52 -7.60 9.92
C LEU A 51 -2.51 -7.04 11.33
N ASP A 52 -1.33 -6.85 11.91
CA ASP A 52 -1.18 -6.33 13.28
C ASP A 52 -1.70 -4.89 13.40
N GLU A 53 -1.36 -4.02 12.45
CA GLU A 53 -1.87 -2.65 12.42
C GLU A 53 -3.40 -2.62 12.23
N SER A 54 -3.93 -3.49 11.40
CA SER A 54 -5.37 -3.57 11.11
C SER A 54 -6.18 -4.13 12.28
N ALA A 55 -5.54 -4.88 13.18
CA ALA A 55 -6.16 -5.43 14.38
C ALA A 55 -6.29 -4.41 15.53
N ASP A 56 -5.62 -3.26 15.44
CA ASP A 56 -5.64 -2.24 16.48
C ASP A 56 -6.94 -1.42 16.46
N GLY A 57 -7.24 -0.83 17.62
CA GLY A 57 -8.35 0.10 17.80
C GLY A 57 -9.68 -0.59 18.06
N ASP A 58 -10.78 0.01 17.57
CA ASP A 58 -12.12 -0.50 17.79
C ASP A 58 -12.28 -1.93 17.25
N PRO A 59 -12.77 -2.89 18.07
CA PRO A 59 -12.86 -4.29 17.65
C PRO A 59 -13.73 -4.53 16.42
N ALA A 60 -14.84 -3.80 16.26
CA ALA A 60 -15.71 -3.94 15.10
C ALA A 60 -15.05 -3.41 13.83
N ALA A 61 -14.38 -2.27 13.90
CA ALA A 61 -13.61 -1.71 12.78
C ALA A 61 -12.44 -2.61 12.40
N ALA A 62 -11.72 -3.14 13.40
CA ALA A 62 -10.64 -4.10 13.18
C ALA A 62 -11.14 -5.36 12.47
N ALA A 63 -12.28 -5.90 12.88
CA ALA A 63 -12.87 -7.09 12.24
C ALA A 63 -13.17 -6.83 10.75
N ASP A 64 -13.69 -5.67 10.39
CA ASP A 64 -13.96 -5.30 9.00
C ASP A 64 -12.69 -5.24 8.17
N ARG A 65 -11.61 -4.64 8.70
CA ARG A 65 -10.31 -4.58 8.01
C ARG A 65 -9.71 -5.98 7.82
N LEU A 66 -9.68 -6.78 8.87
CA LEU A 66 -9.11 -8.14 8.82
C LEU A 66 -9.87 -9.06 7.88
N LYS A 67 -11.17 -8.86 7.73
CA LYS A 67 -12.00 -9.62 6.80
C LYS A 67 -11.51 -9.48 5.35
N LEU A 68 -11.03 -8.32 4.96
CA LEU A 68 -10.48 -8.11 3.62
C LEU A 68 -9.10 -8.78 3.45
N LEU A 69 -8.36 -8.93 4.53
CA LEU A 69 -6.94 -9.35 4.49
C LEU A 69 -6.72 -10.84 4.75
N HIS A 70 -7.62 -11.52 5.45
CA HIS A 70 -7.35 -12.84 6.03
C HIS A 70 -7.04 -13.93 4.99
N SER A 71 -7.47 -13.79 3.76
CA SER A 71 -7.21 -14.75 2.69
C SER A 71 -5.97 -14.44 1.86
N LEU A 72 -5.32 -13.30 2.11
CA LEU A 72 -4.17 -12.88 1.31
C LEU A 72 -2.90 -13.60 1.76
N PRO A 73 -2.09 -14.10 0.81
CA PRO A 73 -0.74 -14.59 1.15
C PRO A 73 0.10 -13.50 1.79
N LEU A 74 0.98 -13.89 2.71
CA LEU A 74 1.86 -12.98 3.41
C LEU A 74 3.27 -13.04 2.81
N VAL A 75 3.85 -11.87 2.53
CA VAL A 75 5.29 -11.76 2.28
C VAL A 75 6.02 -11.78 3.62
N ASP A 76 7.22 -12.34 3.63
CA ASP A 76 7.99 -12.49 4.86
C ASP A 76 8.50 -11.14 5.39
N ILE A 77 8.48 -10.98 6.71
CA ILE A 77 9.23 -9.96 7.42
C ILE A 77 10.36 -10.65 8.14
N ASN A 78 11.50 -10.74 7.47
CA ASN A 78 12.70 -11.43 7.91
C ASN A 78 13.81 -10.42 8.24
N PRO A 79 15.00 -10.86 8.72
CA PRO A 79 16.10 -9.95 9.00
C PRO A 79 16.55 -9.09 7.82
N ASP A 80 16.44 -9.56 6.59
CA ASP A 80 16.77 -8.78 5.39
C ASP A 80 15.80 -7.61 5.19
N VAL A 81 14.51 -7.83 5.45
CA VAL A 81 13.49 -6.78 5.43
C VAL A 81 13.79 -5.73 6.50
N GLU A 82 14.10 -6.15 7.72
CA GLU A 82 14.43 -5.24 8.82
C GLU A 82 15.70 -4.43 8.52
N ALA A 83 16.70 -5.05 7.91
CA ALA A 83 17.94 -4.39 7.51
C ALA A 83 17.70 -3.36 6.41
N LEU A 84 16.89 -3.67 5.41
CA LEU A 84 16.54 -2.72 4.35
C LEU A 84 15.72 -1.55 4.91
N ALA A 85 14.77 -1.82 5.78
CA ALA A 85 13.98 -0.78 6.45
C ALA A 85 14.90 0.18 7.24
N ALA A 86 15.90 -0.35 7.96
CA ALA A 86 16.89 0.45 8.67
C ALA A 86 17.72 1.32 7.70
N ARG A 87 18.10 0.79 6.54
CA ARG A 87 18.82 1.58 5.51
C ARG A 87 17.98 2.71 4.94
N LEU A 88 16.69 2.50 4.73
CA LEU A 88 15.76 3.55 4.28
C LEU A 88 15.70 4.72 5.26
N ILE A 89 15.71 4.43 6.56
CA ILE A 89 15.72 5.45 7.61
C ILE A 89 17.09 6.14 7.70
N GLN A 90 18.17 5.36 7.74
CA GLN A 90 19.54 5.89 7.86
C GLN A 90 19.97 6.77 6.69
N ALA A 91 19.48 6.47 5.49
CA ALA A 91 19.74 7.28 4.30
C ALA A 91 18.88 8.56 4.25
N HIS A 92 18.11 8.86 5.29
CA HIS A 92 17.16 9.98 5.36
C HIS A 92 16.10 9.98 4.25
N THR A 93 15.84 8.81 3.66
CA THR A 93 14.74 8.63 2.71
C THR A 93 13.39 8.61 3.41
N MET A 94 13.37 8.20 4.69
CA MET A 94 12.18 8.20 5.55
C MET A 94 12.57 8.69 6.95
N PRO A 95 11.68 9.44 7.64
CA PRO A 95 11.96 9.88 9.00
C PRO A 95 11.94 8.70 9.98
N GLU A 96 12.67 8.79 11.08
CA GLU A 96 12.75 7.75 12.11
C GLU A 96 11.39 7.34 12.66
N LYS A 97 10.47 8.30 12.80
CA LYS A 97 9.07 8.05 13.23
C LYS A 97 8.25 7.26 12.22
N ALA A 98 8.73 7.07 11.01
CA ALA A 98 8.10 6.26 9.96
C ALA A 98 8.70 4.85 9.88
N ALA A 99 9.20 4.31 10.99
CA ALA A 99 9.86 2.99 11.02
C ALA A 99 8.95 1.87 10.49
N ALA A 100 7.69 1.83 10.90
CA ALA A 100 6.73 0.84 10.39
C ALA A 100 6.47 1.01 8.89
N ASP A 101 6.39 2.25 8.42
CA ASP A 101 6.21 2.55 6.99
C ASP A 101 7.41 2.08 6.16
N ALA A 102 8.63 2.21 6.70
CA ALA A 102 9.84 1.68 6.07
C ALA A 102 9.82 0.14 5.97
N VAL A 103 9.25 -0.54 6.95
CA VAL A 103 9.07 -2.00 6.91
C VAL A 103 8.10 -2.41 5.80
N HIS A 104 7.00 -1.68 5.60
CA HIS A 104 6.10 -1.94 4.47
C HIS A 104 6.81 -1.84 3.12
N VAL A 105 7.59 -0.79 2.92
CA VAL A 105 8.36 -0.60 1.68
C VAL A 105 9.37 -1.73 1.49
N ALA A 106 10.13 -2.04 2.52
CA ALA A 106 11.16 -3.10 2.47
C ALA A 106 10.55 -4.49 2.22
N ALA A 107 9.45 -4.81 2.90
CA ALA A 107 8.74 -6.08 2.72
C ALA A 107 8.20 -6.24 1.30
N ALA A 108 7.60 -5.19 0.75
CA ALA A 108 7.11 -5.18 -0.62
C ALA A 108 8.25 -5.37 -1.63
N ALA A 109 9.35 -4.63 -1.46
CA ALA A 109 10.50 -4.70 -2.36
C ALA A 109 11.15 -6.09 -2.37
N LEU A 110 11.46 -6.63 -1.19
CA LEU A 110 12.08 -7.95 -1.06
C LEU A 110 11.11 -9.09 -1.36
N GLY A 111 9.81 -8.87 -1.19
CA GLY A 111 8.77 -9.81 -1.58
C GLY A 111 8.54 -9.93 -3.08
N GLY A 112 9.26 -9.14 -3.88
CA GLY A 112 9.20 -9.21 -5.34
C GLY A 112 7.87 -8.78 -5.93
N VAL A 113 7.11 -7.92 -5.24
CA VAL A 113 5.84 -7.41 -5.76
C VAL A 113 6.06 -6.31 -6.80
N ASN A 114 5.08 -6.11 -7.66
CA ASN A 114 5.11 -5.07 -8.69
C ASN A 114 4.69 -3.72 -8.13
N TYR A 115 3.68 -3.71 -7.26
CA TYR A 115 3.08 -2.49 -6.74
C TYR A 115 2.92 -2.55 -5.22
N LEU A 116 3.33 -1.50 -4.53
CA LEU A 116 2.92 -1.23 -3.15
C LEU A 116 1.77 -0.23 -3.21
N LEU A 117 0.56 -0.69 -2.90
CA LEU A 117 -0.64 0.13 -2.91
C LEU A 117 -0.87 0.75 -1.54
N THR A 118 -0.92 2.06 -1.48
CA THR A 118 -1.05 2.81 -0.23
C THR A 118 -1.80 4.13 -0.43
N LEU A 119 -2.42 4.62 0.64
CA LEU A 119 -2.93 5.99 0.75
C LEU A 119 -2.15 6.82 1.76
N ASN A 120 -1.04 6.27 2.29
CA ASN A 120 -0.13 7.01 3.14
C ASN A 120 0.79 7.89 2.29
N CYS A 121 0.31 9.09 1.95
CA CYS A 121 1.05 10.06 1.15
C CYS A 121 2.01 10.92 2.00
N LYS A 122 1.98 10.77 3.32
CA LYS A 122 2.90 11.49 4.20
C LYS A 122 4.27 10.81 4.27
N HIS A 123 4.32 9.50 4.37
CA HIS A 123 5.55 8.75 4.62
C HIS A 123 5.90 7.71 3.56
N ILE A 124 4.94 7.24 2.75
CA ILE A 124 5.18 6.21 1.75
C ILE A 124 5.07 6.78 0.33
N ALA A 125 3.86 7.12 -0.12
CA ALA A 125 3.63 7.70 -1.44
C ALA A 125 3.82 9.23 -1.41
N ASN A 126 4.98 9.68 -1.00
CA ASN A 126 5.32 11.10 -0.88
C ASN A 126 6.23 11.51 -2.04
N ALA A 127 5.76 12.45 -2.87
CA ALA A 127 6.49 12.87 -4.07
C ALA A 127 7.88 13.46 -3.77
N HIS A 128 8.10 14.06 -2.60
CA HIS A 128 9.40 14.55 -2.20
C HIS A 128 10.38 13.45 -1.81
N GLU A 129 9.88 12.31 -1.34
CA GLU A 129 10.69 11.19 -0.85
C GLU A 129 10.83 10.05 -1.87
N LEU A 130 9.85 9.85 -2.73
CA LEU A 130 9.85 8.74 -3.69
C LEU A 130 11.11 8.64 -4.54
N PRO A 131 11.67 9.72 -5.10
CA PRO A 131 12.90 9.61 -5.90
C PRO A 131 14.07 9.03 -5.11
N ARG A 132 14.19 9.36 -3.83
CA ARG A 132 15.24 8.84 -2.94
C ARG A 132 15.01 7.38 -2.59
N ILE A 133 13.75 7.02 -2.32
CA ILE A 133 13.36 5.62 -2.06
C ILE A 133 13.71 4.76 -3.28
N TYR A 134 13.30 5.18 -4.46
CA TYR A 134 13.59 4.45 -5.69
C TYR A 134 15.07 4.34 -6.00
N GLU A 135 15.84 5.41 -5.75
CA GLU A 135 17.29 5.39 -5.93
C GLU A 135 17.95 4.35 -5.02
N LEU A 136 17.55 4.30 -3.75
CA LEU A 136 18.06 3.32 -2.79
C LEU A 136 17.66 1.90 -3.18
N LEU A 137 16.42 1.67 -3.54
CA LEU A 137 15.94 0.36 -3.99
C LEU A 137 16.66 -0.11 -5.25
N ASP A 138 16.91 0.80 -6.19
CA ASP A 138 17.65 0.50 -7.42
C ASP A 138 19.09 0.06 -7.11
N LYS A 139 19.78 0.76 -6.21
CA LYS A 139 21.12 0.39 -5.75
C LYS A 139 21.17 -0.98 -5.07
N GLU A 140 20.09 -1.39 -4.43
CA GLU A 140 19.94 -2.71 -3.79
C GLU A 140 19.50 -3.80 -4.78
N GLY A 141 19.33 -3.48 -6.06
CA GLY A 141 18.82 -4.41 -7.06
C GLY A 141 17.32 -4.67 -6.98
N LEU A 142 16.55 -3.78 -6.36
CA LEU A 142 15.12 -3.92 -6.08
C LEU A 142 14.27 -2.88 -6.83
N GLY A 143 14.75 -2.37 -7.95
CA GLY A 143 14.10 -1.29 -8.71
C GLY A 143 12.79 -1.65 -9.42
N LYS A 144 12.30 -2.89 -9.27
CA LYS A 144 11.04 -3.33 -9.87
C LYS A 144 9.81 -2.70 -9.22
N LEU A 145 9.87 -2.43 -7.91
CA LEU A 145 8.73 -1.97 -7.13
C LEU A 145 8.29 -0.57 -7.53
N LEU A 146 6.99 -0.39 -7.77
CA LEU A 146 6.35 0.92 -7.88
C LEU A 146 5.44 1.14 -6.68
N ILE A 147 5.57 2.30 -6.05
CA ILE A 147 4.71 2.75 -4.96
C ILE A 147 3.62 3.65 -5.56
N CYS A 148 2.37 3.33 -5.33
CA CYS A 148 1.25 3.99 -5.97
C CYS A 148 0.02 4.06 -5.07
N THR A 149 -0.89 4.96 -5.44
CA THR A 149 -2.20 5.11 -4.81
C THR A 149 -3.28 4.49 -5.72
N PRO A 150 -4.48 4.22 -5.21
CA PRO A 150 -5.58 3.71 -6.03
C PRO A 150 -5.92 4.60 -7.23
N ALA A 151 -5.75 5.92 -7.10
CA ALA A 151 -6.08 6.88 -8.16
C ALA A 151 -5.37 6.61 -9.48
N GLU A 152 -4.13 6.09 -9.43
CA GLU A 152 -3.32 5.82 -10.61
C GLU A 152 -3.80 4.61 -11.42
N PHE A 153 -4.67 3.78 -10.84
CA PHE A 153 -5.28 2.63 -11.50
C PHE A 153 -6.66 2.92 -12.08
N LEU A 154 -7.32 3.97 -11.62
CA LEU A 154 -8.74 4.24 -11.91
C LEU A 154 -8.96 5.07 -13.19
N GLY A 155 -7.89 5.53 -13.82
CA GLY A 155 -7.96 6.39 -15.00
C GLY A 155 -8.46 5.73 -16.28
N ASP A 156 -8.33 4.41 -16.40
CA ASP A 156 -8.66 3.66 -17.62
C ASP A 156 -10.13 3.30 -17.77
N SER A 157 -10.94 3.43 -16.71
CA SER A 157 -12.35 3.02 -16.73
C SER A 157 -13.28 3.95 -17.51
N ASP A 158 -12.85 5.17 -17.80
CA ASP A 158 -13.66 6.15 -18.53
C ASP A 158 -13.58 6.00 -20.06
N ASP A 159 -12.52 5.41 -20.58
CA ASP A 159 -12.30 5.25 -22.01
C ASP A 159 -13.05 4.05 -22.61
N GLU A 160 -13.34 3.01 -21.83
CA GLU A 160 -14.10 1.85 -22.29
C GLU A 160 -15.59 2.12 -22.47
N GLN A 161 -16.15 3.15 -21.82
CA GLN A 161 -17.57 3.50 -21.94
C GLN A 161 -17.88 4.43 -23.13
N GLN A 162 -16.86 5.00 -23.79
CA GLN A 162 -17.05 5.90 -24.94
C GLN A 162 -16.89 5.21 -26.29
N SER A 163 -16.49 3.95 -26.34
CA SER A 163 -16.29 3.23 -27.61
C SER A 163 -17.50 2.42 -28.10
N ASP A 164 -18.63 2.41 -27.37
CA ASP A 164 -19.87 1.66 -27.70
C ASP A 164 -21.06 2.58 -28.06
N THR A 165 -20.79 3.73 -28.65
CA THR A 165 -21.88 4.56 -29.24
C THR A 165 -21.63 4.84 -30.71
#